data_f962ca97a5aa786c9cec8f044e58e52c
#
_entry.id   f962ca97a5aa786c9cec8f044e58e52c
#
_cell.length_a   1.000
_cell.length_b   1.000
_cell.length_c   1.000
_cell.angle_alpha   90.00
_cell.angle_beta   90.00
_cell.angle_gamma   90.00
#
_symmetry.space_group_name_H-M   'P 1'
#
loop_
_entity.id
_entity.type
_entity.pdbx_description
1 polymer ?
#
loop_
_entity_poly.entity_id
_entity_poly.type
_entity_poly.pdbx_seq_one_letter_code
_entity_poly.pdbx_strand_id
1 'polypeptide(L)'
;MLNIITQMGRSKGRSTGSTRLPLGVTGGERTNPRVRIMGNNTMNQERVHNAAEQHGYRTVRVLEHTGSTNDDARQVLTDPNPSVREQLGELSVFATDDQRAGHGRLDRAWVTPPGTALAATVVVRPHAGIGQGMAPENYHWLTLIMGLSVREVLRELGVDCDLKWPNDLIAGGKKCCGVLAQLILEPAGTNPAGTAATSMSVLVGAGINLNMLEEQLPTETATSTRVLLGHTVDTEQVLTHLLEVFARRYRAFCSAGGDPESPGGGEPSLLQQAREHTLTLGAHVAMHLPDGRVITGTAEDIDDQGRILVRSDGALTAYSVGDIEHLRAADGSYLATRPPQA
;
A
#
# COMPACT_ATOMS: atom_id res chain seq x y z
N MET A 1 -2.11 0.94 10.21
CA MET A 1 -1.62 2.01 11.05
C MET A 1 -1.22 3.22 10.24
N LEU A 2 -1.86 4.34 10.52
CA LEU A 2 -1.65 5.59 9.80
C LEU A 2 -0.40 6.29 10.31
N ASN A 3 0.55 6.63 9.41
CA ASN A 3 1.62 7.57 9.73
C ASN A 3 1.07 9.00 9.64
N ILE A 4 1.03 9.72 10.76
CA ILE A 4 0.69 11.15 10.78
C ILE A 4 1.98 11.92 10.50
N ILE A 5 2.12 12.51 9.31
CA ILE A 5 3.23 13.41 8.99
C ILE A 5 2.68 14.84 9.01
N THR A 6 2.98 15.57 10.08
CA THR A 6 2.76 17.01 10.15
C THR A 6 4.04 17.70 9.74
N GLN A 7 4.17 18.21 8.51
CA GLN A 7 5.27 19.07 8.13
C GLN A 7 4.85 20.55 8.23
N MET A 8 5.42 21.26 9.21
CA MET A 8 5.48 22.73 9.21
C MET A 8 6.59 23.18 8.24
N GLY A 9 6.22 23.96 7.24
CA GLY A 9 7.12 24.48 6.25
C GLY A 9 8.21 25.39 6.84
N ARG A 10 9.46 25.10 6.51
CA ARG A 10 10.57 26.06 6.65
C ARG A 10 11.05 26.47 5.26
N SER A 11 10.79 27.72 4.93
CA SER A 11 11.37 28.41 3.79
C SER A 11 12.89 28.57 3.97
N LYS A 12 13.69 28.20 2.98
CA LYS A 12 15.07 28.68 2.83
C LYS A 12 15.38 29.07 1.39
N GLY A 13 15.98 30.22 1.32
CA GLY A 13 16.22 31.05 0.19
C GLY A 13 17.14 30.53 -0.93
N ARG A 14 17.02 31.22 -2.04
CA ARG A 14 17.79 31.13 -3.28
C ARG A 14 19.29 31.39 -3.08
N SER A 15 20.10 30.67 -3.86
CA SER A 15 21.38 31.18 -4.34
C SER A 15 21.61 30.68 -5.77
N THR A 16 21.84 31.67 -6.65
CA THR A 16 22.15 31.56 -8.06
C THR A 16 23.64 31.29 -8.27
N GLY A 17 24.00 30.39 -9.16
CA GLY A 17 25.37 30.19 -9.61
C GLY A 17 25.42 29.55 -10.99
N SER A 18 25.59 30.40 -12.00
CA SER A 18 25.86 30.05 -13.40
C SER A 18 27.33 29.69 -13.57
N THR A 19 27.66 28.59 -14.24
CA THR A 19 28.97 28.48 -14.92
C THR A 19 28.87 27.57 -16.17
N ARG A 20 29.46 28.08 -17.24
CA ARG A 20 29.49 27.59 -18.62
C ARG A 20 30.42 26.39 -18.81
N LEU A 21 30.05 25.58 -19.83
CA LEU A 21 30.82 24.53 -20.48
C LEU A 21 32.11 24.96 -21.13
N PRO A 22 33.03 24.04 -21.47
CA PRO A 22 33.58 24.01 -22.82
C PRO A 22 33.38 22.67 -23.56
N LEU A 23 33.36 22.83 -24.88
CA LEU A 23 33.26 21.87 -25.96
C LEU A 23 34.57 21.08 -26.20
N GLY A 24 34.38 19.84 -26.67
CA GLY A 24 35.27 19.26 -27.69
C GLY A 24 35.95 17.97 -27.26
N VAL A 25 35.65 16.85 -27.95
CA VAL A 25 36.58 16.11 -28.84
C VAL A 25 35.94 14.79 -29.27
N THR A 26 36.00 14.53 -30.53
CA THR A 26 35.53 13.38 -31.30
C THR A 26 36.33 12.10 -31.00
N GLY A 27 35.62 10.96 -30.82
CA GLY A 27 36.21 9.62 -30.85
C GLY A 27 35.14 8.60 -31.21
N GLY A 28 35.26 8.02 -32.40
CA GLY A 28 34.31 7.03 -32.93
C GLY A 28 34.37 5.72 -32.17
N GLU A 29 33.27 5.32 -31.56
CA GLU A 29 33.07 3.99 -31.01
C GLU A 29 32.02 3.22 -31.81
N ARG A 30 32.37 2.00 -32.14
CA ARG A 30 31.55 1.01 -32.84
C ARG A 30 30.32 0.71 -32.01
N THR A 31 29.16 1.05 -32.51
CA THR A 31 27.87 0.81 -31.92
C THR A 31 27.56 -0.68 -31.89
N ASN A 32 27.64 -1.27 -30.71
CA ASN A 32 27.00 -2.55 -30.39
C ASN A 32 25.47 -2.35 -30.47
N PRO A 33 24.68 -3.26 -31.06
CA PRO A 33 23.25 -3.06 -31.16
C PRO A 33 22.66 -3.06 -29.72
N ARG A 34 22.29 -1.88 -29.27
CA ARG A 34 21.59 -1.68 -28.00
C ARG A 34 20.32 -2.51 -28.02
N VAL A 35 20.23 -3.50 -27.13
CA VAL A 35 18.97 -4.05 -26.69
C VAL A 35 18.16 -2.86 -26.19
N ARG A 36 17.21 -2.43 -26.98
CA ARG A 36 16.26 -1.40 -26.66
C ARG A 36 15.33 -2.03 -25.61
N ILE A 37 15.63 -1.83 -24.33
CA ILE A 37 14.64 -2.07 -23.27
C ILE A 37 13.55 -1.07 -23.57
N MET A 38 12.50 -1.54 -24.25
CA MET A 38 11.27 -0.78 -24.40
C MET A 38 10.66 -0.72 -23.01
N GLY A 39 10.79 0.42 -22.34
CA GLY A 39 9.92 0.83 -21.26
C GLY A 39 8.55 1.11 -21.87
N ASN A 40 7.82 0.07 -22.23
CA ASN A 40 6.42 0.20 -22.52
C ASN A 40 5.73 0.22 -21.18
N ASN A 41 5.18 1.38 -20.80
CA ASN A 41 4.10 1.40 -19.83
C ASN A 41 3.07 0.38 -20.31
N THR A 42 2.99 -0.76 -19.59
CA THR A 42 2.14 -1.87 -19.98
C THR A 42 0.67 -1.57 -19.73
N MET A 43 0.37 -0.49 -18.99
CA MET A 43 -0.98 -0.09 -18.60
C MET A 43 -1.52 1.03 -19.50
N ASN A 44 -2.69 0.79 -20.11
CA ASN A 44 -3.38 1.79 -20.92
C ASN A 44 -4.27 2.68 -20.04
N GLN A 45 -4.00 3.98 -20.03
CA GLN A 45 -4.73 4.98 -19.23
C GLN A 45 -6.26 4.91 -19.46
N GLU A 46 -6.71 4.80 -20.70
CA GLU A 46 -8.14 4.80 -21.04
C GLU A 46 -8.84 3.52 -20.58
N ARG A 47 -8.19 2.35 -20.78
CA ARG A 47 -8.75 1.06 -20.33
C ARG A 47 -8.85 1.00 -18.81
N VAL A 48 -7.79 1.42 -18.10
CA VAL A 48 -7.81 1.48 -16.63
C VAL A 48 -8.86 2.47 -16.14
N HIS A 49 -8.98 3.65 -16.79
CA HIS A 49 -10.00 4.64 -16.44
C HIS A 49 -11.40 4.06 -16.59
N ASN A 50 -11.74 3.48 -17.74
CA ASN A 50 -13.06 2.92 -18.01
C ASN A 50 -13.43 1.78 -17.05
N ALA A 51 -12.48 0.93 -16.70
CA ALA A 51 -12.70 -0.13 -15.73
C ALA A 51 -12.91 0.43 -14.31
N ALA A 52 -12.10 1.38 -13.88
CA ALA A 52 -12.17 1.96 -12.55
C ALA A 52 -13.44 2.83 -12.36
N GLU A 53 -13.90 3.54 -13.39
CA GLU A 53 -15.12 4.34 -13.35
C GLU A 53 -16.36 3.49 -13.02
N GLN A 54 -16.44 2.25 -13.53
CA GLN A 54 -17.52 1.30 -13.21
C GLN A 54 -17.56 0.98 -11.71
N HIS A 55 -16.43 1.10 -11.03
CA HIS A 55 -16.30 0.92 -9.58
C HIS A 55 -16.25 2.25 -8.81
N GLY A 56 -16.67 3.37 -9.47
CA GLY A 56 -16.87 4.70 -8.87
C GLY A 56 -15.60 5.46 -8.56
N TYR A 57 -14.48 5.12 -9.18
CA TYR A 57 -13.31 5.98 -9.16
C TYR A 57 -13.57 7.21 -10.02
N ARG A 58 -13.41 8.38 -9.43
CA ARG A 58 -13.65 9.65 -10.14
C ARG A 58 -12.43 10.10 -10.93
N THR A 59 -11.24 9.86 -10.41
CA THR A 59 -9.99 10.27 -11.04
C THR A 59 -9.04 9.08 -11.10
N VAL A 60 -8.54 8.81 -12.29
CA VAL A 60 -7.59 7.74 -12.55
C VAL A 60 -6.37 8.35 -13.25
N ARG A 61 -5.19 8.19 -12.67
CA ARG A 61 -3.91 8.64 -13.24
C ARG A 61 -2.96 7.45 -13.36
N VAL A 62 -2.78 6.97 -14.57
CA VAL A 62 -1.75 5.99 -14.91
C VAL A 62 -0.52 6.77 -15.39
N LEU A 63 0.56 6.71 -14.63
CA LEU A 63 1.77 7.48 -14.86
C LEU A 63 2.81 6.59 -15.54
N GLU A 64 3.46 7.11 -16.57
CA GLU A 64 4.56 6.40 -17.24
C GLU A 64 5.69 6.09 -16.25
N HIS A 65 6.00 7.04 -15.38
CA HIS A 65 6.89 6.87 -14.25
C HIS A 65 6.63 7.96 -13.21
N THR A 66 6.99 7.68 -11.97
CA THR A 66 6.97 8.69 -10.90
C THR A 66 8.03 8.41 -9.83
N GLY A 67 8.27 9.39 -8.97
CA GLY A 67 9.00 9.18 -7.72
C GLY A 67 8.22 8.26 -6.78
N SER A 68 7.00 8.66 -6.44
CA SER A 68 6.11 7.91 -5.54
C SER A 68 4.66 8.27 -5.79
N THR A 69 3.81 7.27 -6.02
CA THR A 69 2.36 7.47 -6.21
C THR A 69 1.68 8.07 -4.97
N ASN A 70 2.17 7.76 -3.76
CA ASN A 70 1.72 8.42 -2.54
C ASN A 70 2.08 9.90 -2.51
N ASP A 71 3.29 10.26 -2.95
CA ASP A 71 3.74 11.66 -2.95
C ASP A 71 3.00 12.49 -4.00
N ASP A 72 2.75 11.92 -5.18
CA ASP A 72 1.94 12.58 -6.22
C ASP A 72 0.53 12.87 -5.71
N ALA A 73 -0.12 11.89 -5.10
CA ALA A 73 -1.45 12.07 -4.51
C ALA A 73 -1.42 13.11 -3.36
N ARG A 74 -0.41 13.06 -2.50
CA ARG A 74 -0.22 14.02 -1.41
C ARG A 74 -0.05 15.43 -1.96
N GLN A 75 0.75 15.62 -3.00
CA GLN A 75 0.98 16.93 -3.61
C GLN A 75 -0.33 17.56 -4.07
N VAL A 76 -1.23 16.79 -4.69
CA VAL A 76 -2.55 17.29 -5.11
C VAL A 76 -3.43 17.63 -3.89
N LEU A 77 -3.48 16.76 -2.88
CA LEU A 77 -4.31 16.97 -1.67
C LEU A 77 -3.86 18.13 -0.80
N THR A 78 -2.57 18.47 -0.83
CA THR A 78 -2.00 19.57 -0.04
C THR A 78 -1.81 20.85 -0.83
N ASP A 79 -2.26 20.90 -2.10
CA ASP A 79 -2.18 22.11 -2.92
C ASP A 79 -3.02 23.23 -2.26
N PRO A 80 -2.49 24.46 -2.14
CA PRO A 80 -3.22 25.58 -1.56
C PRO A 80 -4.46 25.97 -2.38
N ASN A 81 -4.49 25.68 -3.68
CA ASN A 81 -5.65 25.92 -4.54
C ASN A 81 -6.72 24.85 -4.37
N PRO A 82 -7.92 25.21 -3.87
CA PRO A 82 -9.01 24.25 -3.70
C PRO A 82 -9.40 23.51 -5.00
N SER A 83 -9.39 24.21 -6.14
CA SER A 83 -9.75 23.63 -7.44
C SER A 83 -8.79 22.52 -7.90
N VAL A 84 -7.55 22.50 -7.40
CA VAL A 84 -6.61 21.40 -7.64
C VAL A 84 -7.00 20.19 -6.78
N ARG A 85 -7.31 20.41 -5.49
CA ARG A 85 -7.71 19.34 -4.58
C ARG A 85 -9.04 18.70 -4.95
N GLU A 86 -9.99 19.48 -5.46
CA GLU A 86 -11.30 19.04 -5.90
C GLU A 86 -11.27 18.16 -7.15
N GLN A 87 -10.15 18.10 -7.87
CA GLN A 87 -9.95 17.12 -8.95
C GLN A 87 -9.99 15.69 -8.42
N LEU A 88 -9.57 15.47 -7.18
CA LEU A 88 -9.65 14.15 -6.56
C LEU A 88 -11.01 13.96 -5.88
N GLY A 89 -11.76 12.98 -6.37
CA GLY A 89 -13.01 12.55 -5.75
C GLY A 89 -12.76 11.65 -4.54
N GLU A 90 -13.82 11.06 -4.00
CA GLU A 90 -13.74 10.16 -2.86
C GLU A 90 -12.88 8.92 -3.13
N LEU A 91 -13.03 8.32 -4.31
CA LEU A 91 -12.14 7.31 -4.83
C LEU A 91 -11.38 7.89 -6.01
N SER A 92 -10.06 7.98 -5.86
CA SER A 92 -9.16 8.35 -6.94
C SER A 92 -7.92 7.46 -6.89
N VAL A 93 -7.26 7.24 -8.02
CA VAL A 93 -6.09 6.35 -8.07
C VAL A 93 -4.94 6.97 -8.86
N PHE A 94 -3.73 6.76 -8.35
CA PHE A 94 -2.45 6.99 -9.01
C PHE A 94 -1.74 5.65 -9.14
N ALA A 95 -1.34 5.26 -10.33
CA ALA A 95 -0.68 3.98 -10.56
C ALA A 95 0.47 4.10 -11.56
N THR A 96 1.49 3.28 -11.39
CA THR A 96 2.63 3.14 -12.30
C THR A 96 3.27 1.76 -12.15
N ASP A 97 3.96 1.31 -13.19
CA ASP A 97 4.88 0.18 -13.14
C ASP A 97 6.37 0.60 -13.10
N ASP A 98 6.64 1.92 -13.02
CA ASP A 98 7.98 2.51 -12.87
C ASP A 98 8.01 3.55 -11.74
N GLN A 99 8.09 3.08 -10.49
CA GLN A 99 8.22 3.92 -9.30
C GLN A 99 9.69 4.00 -8.87
N ARG A 100 10.29 5.19 -8.90
CA ARG A 100 11.74 5.42 -8.79
C ARG A 100 12.24 5.83 -7.40
N ALA A 101 11.35 6.32 -6.55
CA ALA A 101 11.66 6.75 -5.18
C ALA A 101 10.53 6.35 -4.22
N GLY A 102 10.10 5.08 -4.31
CA GLY A 102 9.04 4.54 -3.44
C GLY A 102 9.46 4.50 -1.97
N HIS A 103 8.48 4.67 -1.10
CA HIS A 103 8.66 4.64 0.35
C HIS A 103 7.85 3.52 0.98
N GLY A 104 8.47 2.85 1.94
CA GLY A 104 7.82 1.96 2.88
C GLY A 104 7.64 2.64 4.24
N ARG A 105 7.22 1.88 5.25
CA ARG A 105 7.15 2.35 6.64
C ARG A 105 8.57 2.64 7.15
N LEU A 106 8.68 3.60 8.10
CA LEU A 106 9.93 4.01 8.74
C LEU A 106 11.00 4.43 7.70
N ASP A 107 10.56 5.14 6.65
CA ASP A 107 11.40 5.66 5.56
C ASP A 107 12.26 4.59 4.84
N ARG A 108 11.87 3.32 4.92
CA ARG A 108 12.49 2.26 4.11
C ARG A 108 12.20 2.49 2.63
N ALA A 109 13.22 2.37 1.79
CA ALA A 109 13.02 2.48 0.35
C ALA A 109 12.22 1.28 -0.19
N TRP A 110 11.32 1.56 -1.14
CA TRP A 110 10.66 0.55 -1.96
C TRP A 110 11.21 0.67 -3.39
N VAL A 111 12.11 -0.21 -3.76
CA VAL A 111 12.81 -0.17 -5.05
C VAL A 111 12.35 -1.33 -5.92
N THR A 112 11.93 -1.01 -7.14
CA THR A 112 11.52 -1.99 -8.13
C THR A 112 12.05 -1.61 -9.51
N PRO A 113 12.58 -2.56 -10.30
CA PRO A 113 12.92 -2.27 -11.70
C PRO A 113 11.68 -1.88 -12.50
N PRO A 114 11.79 -0.95 -13.48
CA PRO A 114 10.68 -0.54 -14.31
C PRO A 114 9.96 -1.71 -14.99
N GLY A 115 8.62 -1.69 -15.04
CA GLY A 115 7.79 -2.70 -15.67
C GLY A 115 7.68 -4.04 -14.92
N THR A 116 8.22 -4.14 -13.70
CA THR A 116 8.27 -5.41 -12.96
C THR A 116 7.40 -5.45 -11.71
N ALA A 117 6.85 -4.32 -11.31
CA ALA A 117 5.99 -4.20 -10.14
C ALA A 117 4.83 -3.27 -10.45
N LEU A 118 3.78 -3.35 -9.65
CA LEU A 118 2.71 -2.37 -9.63
C LEU A 118 2.85 -1.52 -8.37
N ALA A 119 2.92 -0.21 -8.52
CA ALA A 119 2.70 0.75 -7.46
C ALA A 119 1.35 1.45 -7.71
N ALA A 120 0.42 1.34 -6.76
CA ALA A 120 -0.89 1.96 -6.84
C ALA A 120 -1.25 2.62 -5.52
N THR A 121 -1.71 3.87 -5.57
CA THR A 121 -2.21 4.61 -4.41
C THR A 121 -3.66 4.98 -4.64
N VAL A 122 -4.56 4.46 -3.80
CA VAL A 122 -5.95 4.89 -3.76
C VAL A 122 -6.08 6.01 -2.75
N VAL A 123 -6.69 7.12 -3.19
CA VAL A 123 -7.11 8.22 -2.33
C VAL A 123 -8.53 7.93 -1.89
N VAL A 124 -8.78 7.94 -0.58
CA VAL A 124 -10.12 7.83 -0.02
C VAL A 124 -10.44 9.01 0.90
N ARG A 125 -11.70 9.46 0.90
CA ARG A 125 -12.25 10.49 1.78
C ARG A 125 -13.40 9.90 2.59
N PRO A 126 -13.11 9.19 3.69
CA PRO A 126 -14.10 8.37 4.40
C PRO A 126 -15.32 9.11 4.96
N HIS A 127 -15.29 10.46 4.99
CA HIS A 127 -16.40 11.29 5.44
C HIS A 127 -17.26 11.84 4.31
N ALA A 128 -16.87 11.67 3.03
CA ALA A 128 -17.42 12.43 1.92
C ALA A 128 -18.63 11.80 1.24
N GLY A 129 -19.27 10.78 1.80
CA GLY A 129 -20.57 10.46 1.26
C GLY A 129 -20.90 9.02 0.89
N ILE A 130 -20.11 8.03 1.29
CA ILE A 130 -20.52 6.62 1.19
C ILE A 130 -21.11 6.20 2.55
N GLY A 131 -22.41 5.92 2.58
CA GLY A 131 -23.10 5.44 3.78
C GLY A 131 -23.04 6.45 4.93
N GLN A 132 -22.76 5.95 6.14
CA GLN A 132 -22.58 6.79 7.35
C GLN A 132 -21.15 7.35 7.45
N GLY A 133 -20.27 7.03 6.50
CA GLY A 133 -18.85 7.31 6.59
C GLY A 133 -18.14 6.39 7.56
N MET A 134 -16.88 6.71 7.85
CA MET A 134 -16.04 5.97 8.78
C MET A 134 -15.43 6.93 9.78
N ALA A 135 -15.51 6.59 11.06
CA ALA A 135 -14.86 7.37 12.10
C ALA A 135 -13.32 7.31 11.98
N PRO A 136 -12.59 8.40 12.28
CA PRO A 136 -11.13 8.45 12.11
C PRO A 136 -10.36 7.35 12.84
N GLU A 137 -10.87 6.90 13.99
CA GLU A 137 -10.33 5.78 14.76
C GLU A 137 -10.29 4.46 13.99
N ASN A 138 -11.12 4.31 12.93
CA ASN A 138 -11.21 3.13 12.11
C ASN A 138 -10.36 3.20 10.82
N TYR A 139 -9.66 4.31 10.57
CA TYR A 139 -8.87 4.47 9.33
C TYR A 139 -7.71 3.49 9.20
N HIS A 140 -7.21 2.95 10.30
CA HIS A 140 -6.17 1.91 10.27
C HIS A 140 -6.63 0.63 9.55
N TRP A 141 -7.95 0.36 9.52
CA TRP A 141 -8.53 -0.76 8.76
C TRP A 141 -8.29 -0.65 7.26
N LEU A 142 -8.08 0.54 6.72
CA LEU A 142 -7.80 0.75 5.30
C LEU A 142 -6.53 0.03 4.84
N THR A 143 -5.54 -0.12 5.72
CA THR A 143 -4.34 -0.93 5.44
C THR A 143 -4.68 -2.41 5.27
N LEU A 144 -5.51 -2.96 6.18
CA LEU A 144 -5.93 -4.36 6.11
C LEU A 144 -6.89 -4.61 4.94
N ILE A 145 -7.81 -3.67 4.65
CA ILE A 145 -8.68 -3.71 3.47
C ILE A 145 -7.85 -3.81 2.19
N MET A 146 -6.81 -2.97 2.03
CA MET A 146 -5.93 -3.04 0.88
C MET A 146 -5.17 -4.36 0.84
N GLY A 147 -4.63 -4.81 1.96
CA GLY A 147 -3.93 -6.09 2.06
C GLY A 147 -4.81 -7.28 1.68
N LEU A 148 -6.04 -7.34 2.21
CA LEU A 148 -7.02 -8.38 1.86
C LEU A 148 -7.45 -8.30 0.38
N SER A 149 -7.52 -7.08 -0.19
CA SER A 149 -7.83 -6.90 -1.61
C SER A 149 -6.70 -7.41 -2.51
N VAL A 150 -5.45 -7.07 -2.19
CA VAL A 150 -4.30 -7.63 -2.92
C VAL A 150 -4.23 -9.15 -2.78
N ARG A 151 -4.49 -9.67 -1.58
CA ARG A 151 -4.55 -11.11 -1.34
C ARG A 151 -5.56 -11.82 -2.25
N GLU A 152 -6.77 -11.30 -2.33
CA GLU A 152 -7.83 -11.85 -3.18
C GLU A 152 -7.38 -11.92 -4.64
N VAL A 153 -6.89 -10.79 -5.17
CA VAL A 153 -6.40 -10.69 -6.56
C VAL A 153 -5.24 -11.66 -6.84
N LEU A 154 -4.27 -11.75 -5.93
CA LEU A 154 -3.13 -12.64 -6.11
C LEU A 154 -3.52 -14.11 -6.02
N ARG A 155 -4.48 -14.47 -5.15
CA ARG A 155 -4.98 -15.85 -5.05
C ARG A 155 -5.73 -16.29 -6.30
N GLU A 156 -6.49 -15.41 -6.94
CA GLU A 156 -7.14 -15.70 -8.21
C GLU A 156 -6.13 -15.94 -9.35
N LEU A 157 -4.94 -15.34 -9.26
CA LEU A 157 -3.82 -15.65 -10.16
C LEU A 157 -3.10 -16.96 -9.81
N GLY A 158 -3.48 -17.63 -8.71
CA GLY A 158 -2.85 -18.87 -8.25
C GLY A 158 -1.69 -18.66 -7.26
N VAL A 159 -1.50 -17.45 -6.74
CA VAL A 159 -0.48 -17.16 -5.72
C VAL A 159 -1.09 -17.32 -4.33
N ASP A 160 -0.66 -18.34 -3.60
CA ASP A 160 -1.05 -18.53 -2.20
C ASP A 160 -0.27 -17.57 -1.30
N CYS A 161 -0.97 -16.54 -0.79
CA CYS A 161 -0.39 -15.50 0.04
C CYS A 161 -1.33 -15.11 1.16
N ASP A 162 -0.77 -14.67 2.28
CA ASP A 162 -1.50 -14.18 3.45
C ASP A 162 -0.81 -12.95 4.05
N LEU A 163 -1.56 -12.25 4.91
CA LEU A 163 -1.11 -11.04 5.57
C LEU A 163 -0.03 -11.36 6.62
N LYS A 164 1.00 -10.55 6.68
CA LYS A 164 1.86 -10.37 7.84
C LYS A 164 1.53 -9.01 8.43
N TRP A 165 0.94 -9.03 9.62
CA TRP A 165 0.57 -7.79 10.30
C TRP A 165 1.81 -6.88 10.48
N PRO A 166 1.68 -5.57 10.27
CA PRO A 166 0.43 -4.85 9.99
C PRO A 166 0.14 -4.63 8.50
N ASN A 167 1.07 -4.86 7.56
CA ASN A 167 1.00 -4.24 6.25
C ASN A 167 1.71 -4.98 5.10
N ASP A 168 2.18 -6.18 5.33
CA ASP A 168 2.89 -6.96 4.31
C ASP A 168 2.07 -8.17 3.87
N LEU A 169 2.26 -8.62 2.63
CA LEU A 169 1.80 -9.92 2.16
C LEU A 169 2.99 -10.84 1.92
N ILE A 170 2.83 -12.07 2.38
CA ILE A 170 3.84 -13.12 2.32
C ILE A 170 3.33 -14.26 1.47
N ALA A 171 4.13 -14.71 0.53
CA ALA A 171 3.89 -15.88 -0.30
C ALA A 171 5.18 -16.73 -0.33
N GLY A 172 5.06 -18.04 -0.14
CA GLY A 172 6.23 -18.91 -0.05
C GLY A 172 7.26 -18.50 1.02
N GLY A 173 6.79 -17.91 2.13
CA GLY A 173 7.65 -17.43 3.21
C GLY A 173 8.40 -16.12 2.92
N LYS A 174 8.15 -15.45 1.79
CA LYS A 174 8.82 -14.21 1.35
C LYS A 174 7.81 -13.12 1.05
N LYS A 175 8.23 -11.85 1.18
CA LYS A 175 7.36 -10.68 0.95
C LYS A 175 7.12 -10.47 -0.54
N CYS A 176 5.84 -10.45 -0.96
CA CYS A 176 5.41 -10.15 -2.33
C CYS A 176 4.73 -8.79 -2.46
N CYS A 177 4.22 -8.21 -1.35
CA CYS A 177 3.57 -6.90 -1.36
C CYS A 177 3.82 -6.16 -0.05
N GLY A 178 3.83 -4.83 -0.12
CA GLY A 178 3.78 -3.93 1.02
C GLY A 178 2.70 -2.87 0.85
N VAL A 179 1.97 -2.57 1.93
CA VAL A 179 0.93 -1.54 1.97
C VAL A 179 1.40 -0.38 2.84
N LEU A 180 1.18 0.85 2.38
CA LEU A 180 1.49 2.07 3.13
C LEU A 180 0.30 3.03 3.13
N ALA A 181 -0.39 3.14 4.26
CA ALA A 181 -1.47 4.10 4.44
C ALA A 181 -0.97 5.38 5.15
N GLN A 182 -1.43 6.54 4.70
CA GLN A 182 -1.05 7.85 5.22
C GLN A 182 -2.28 8.75 5.37
N LEU A 183 -2.45 9.34 6.54
CA LEU A 183 -3.47 10.37 6.77
C LEU A 183 -2.96 11.71 6.27
N ILE A 184 -3.75 12.39 5.46
CA ILE A 184 -3.50 13.73 4.96
C ILE A 184 -4.54 14.69 5.54
N LEU A 185 -4.06 15.70 6.23
CA LEU A 185 -4.87 16.86 6.61
C LEU A 185 -4.82 17.85 5.45
N GLU A 186 -5.95 18.03 4.76
CA GLU A 186 -6.03 18.98 3.66
C GLU A 186 -6.02 20.42 4.21
N PRO A 187 -5.45 21.40 3.47
CA PRO A 187 -5.53 22.80 3.85
C PRO A 187 -6.98 23.22 4.11
N ALA A 188 -7.20 23.98 5.16
CA ALA A 188 -8.52 24.43 5.56
C ALA A 188 -9.24 25.12 4.38
N GLY A 189 -10.40 24.59 4.03
CA GLY A 189 -11.36 25.23 3.13
C GLY A 189 -12.41 25.98 3.92
N THR A 190 -13.23 26.76 3.25
CA THR A 190 -14.46 27.32 3.85
C THR A 190 -15.64 26.42 3.49
N ASN A 191 -16.38 25.97 4.49
CA ASN A 191 -17.66 25.29 4.24
C ASN A 191 -18.73 26.32 3.75
N PRO A 192 -19.88 25.87 3.25
CA PRO A 192 -20.95 26.78 2.81
C PRO A 192 -21.42 27.76 3.88
N ALA A 193 -21.18 27.51 5.15
CA ALA A 193 -21.46 28.41 6.26
C ALA A 193 -20.31 29.40 6.57
N GLY A 194 -19.23 29.41 5.76
CA GLY A 194 -18.10 30.33 5.91
C GLY A 194 -17.13 29.99 7.04
N THR A 195 -17.29 28.84 7.70
CA THR A 195 -16.37 28.37 8.74
C THR A 195 -15.23 27.53 8.14
N ALA A 196 -14.02 27.66 8.69
CA ALA A 196 -12.89 26.84 8.30
C ALA A 196 -13.18 25.37 8.60
N ALA A 197 -13.12 24.52 7.57
CA ALA A 197 -13.28 23.08 7.71
C ALA A 197 -12.01 22.40 7.21
N THR A 198 -11.39 21.60 8.07
CA THR A 198 -10.28 20.73 7.68
C THR A 198 -10.84 19.41 7.16
N SER A 199 -10.56 19.09 5.93
CA SER A 199 -10.88 17.78 5.35
C SER A 199 -9.75 16.80 5.61
N MET A 200 -10.10 15.55 5.77
CA MET A 200 -9.14 14.45 5.93
C MET A 200 -9.26 13.48 4.76
N SER A 201 -8.13 13.13 4.18
CA SER A 201 -8.02 12.08 3.18
C SER A 201 -7.04 11.01 3.67
N VAL A 202 -7.22 9.78 3.21
CA VAL A 202 -6.26 8.72 3.45
C VAL A 202 -5.72 8.25 2.10
N LEU A 203 -4.40 8.24 1.98
CA LEU A 203 -3.68 7.58 0.91
C LEU A 203 -3.47 6.14 1.29
N VAL A 204 -3.87 5.21 0.44
CA VAL A 204 -3.70 3.77 0.67
C VAL A 204 -2.87 3.21 -0.47
N GLY A 205 -1.54 3.23 -0.28
CA GLY A 205 -0.57 2.75 -1.28
C GLY A 205 -0.33 1.25 -1.16
N ALA A 206 -0.23 0.57 -2.30
CA ALA A 206 0.23 -0.80 -2.40
C ALA A 206 1.37 -0.91 -3.41
N GLY A 207 2.48 -1.54 -3.01
CA GLY A 207 3.56 -1.95 -3.89
C GLY A 207 3.53 -3.47 -4.04
N ILE A 208 3.34 -3.98 -5.25
CA ILE A 208 3.17 -5.41 -5.52
C ILE A 208 4.28 -5.87 -6.46
N ASN A 209 5.08 -6.83 -6.03
CA ASN A 209 6.13 -7.44 -6.85
C ASN A 209 5.48 -8.43 -7.83
N LEU A 210 5.34 -8.04 -9.09
CA LEU A 210 4.66 -8.84 -10.11
C LEU A 210 5.66 -9.64 -10.97
N ASN A 211 6.40 -8.96 -11.81
CA ASN A 211 7.16 -9.55 -12.91
C ASN A 211 8.69 -9.54 -12.70
N MET A 212 9.15 -9.29 -11.47
CA MET A 212 10.58 -9.39 -11.14
C MET A 212 11.08 -10.82 -11.29
N LEU A 213 12.26 -10.95 -11.88
CA LEU A 213 13.04 -12.19 -11.81
C LEU A 213 13.69 -12.32 -10.42
N GLU A 214 14.14 -13.52 -10.08
CA GLU A 214 14.76 -13.77 -8.76
C GLU A 214 15.99 -12.89 -8.53
N GLU A 215 16.82 -12.70 -9.55
CA GLU A 215 18.01 -11.84 -9.51
C GLU A 215 17.71 -10.32 -9.43
N GLN A 216 16.46 -9.92 -9.67
CA GLN A 216 16.00 -8.53 -9.59
C GLN A 216 15.39 -8.19 -8.23
N LEU A 217 15.16 -9.19 -7.38
CA LEU A 217 14.54 -8.97 -6.07
C LEU A 217 15.47 -8.16 -5.15
N PRO A 218 14.93 -7.18 -4.39
CA PRO A 218 15.76 -6.27 -3.59
C PRO A 218 16.42 -6.95 -2.38
N THR A 219 15.88 -8.07 -1.92
CA THR A 219 16.37 -8.82 -0.75
C THR A 219 16.06 -10.31 -0.90
N GLU A 220 16.78 -11.15 -0.17
CA GLU A 220 16.53 -12.61 -0.11
C GLU A 220 15.15 -12.95 0.49
N THR A 221 14.58 -12.04 1.27
CA THR A 221 13.26 -12.18 1.88
C THR A 221 12.11 -11.64 1.01
N ALA A 222 12.41 -11.16 -0.20
CA ALA A 222 11.43 -10.74 -1.18
C ALA A 222 11.10 -11.87 -2.18
N THR A 223 9.92 -11.82 -2.78
CA THR A 223 9.50 -12.65 -3.91
C THR A 223 8.60 -11.86 -4.85
N SER A 224 8.24 -12.43 -5.99
CA SER A 224 7.29 -11.87 -6.96
C SER A 224 6.33 -12.93 -7.44
N THR A 225 5.20 -12.51 -8.04
CA THR A 225 4.26 -13.43 -8.68
C THR A 225 4.94 -14.25 -9.77
N ARG A 226 5.85 -13.65 -10.54
CA ARG A 226 6.61 -14.34 -11.60
C ARG A 226 7.48 -15.47 -11.06
N VAL A 227 8.17 -15.26 -9.94
CA VAL A 227 8.99 -16.29 -9.29
C VAL A 227 8.12 -17.45 -8.82
N LEU A 228 6.92 -17.16 -8.28
CA LEU A 228 6.01 -18.15 -7.72
C LEU A 228 5.26 -18.94 -8.81
N LEU A 229 4.84 -18.26 -9.89
CA LEU A 229 4.03 -18.85 -10.96
C LEU A 229 4.87 -19.39 -12.13
N GLY A 230 6.12 -18.93 -12.29
CA GLY A 230 6.98 -19.28 -13.41
C GLY A 230 6.68 -18.52 -14.72
N HIS A 231 5.73 -17.58 -14.72
CA HIS A 231 5.37 -16.76 -15.88
C HIS A 231 5.01 -15.32 -15.47
N THR A 232 4.96 -14.41 -16.45
CA THR A 232 4.54 -13.03 -16.24
C THR A 232 3.02 -12.92 -16.12
N VAL A 233 2.56 -11.91 -15.37
CA VAL A 233 1.16 -11.51 -15.26
C VAL A 233 0.94 -10.15 -15.92
N ASP A 234 -0.29 -9.88 -16.36
CA ASP A 234 -0.68 -8.60 -16.94
C ASP A 234 -0.91 -7.57 -15.81
N THR A 235 -0.02 -6.58 -15.73
CA THR A 235 -0.06 -5.54 -14.68
C THR A 235 -1.35 -4.71 -14.74
N GLU A 236 -1.89 -4.46 -15.95
CA GLU A 236 -3.15 -3.72 -16.14
C GLU A 236 -4.35 -4.52 -15.59
N GLN A 237 -4.41 -5.82 -15.85
CA GLN A 237 -5.45 -6.69 -15.30
C GLN A 237 -5.36 -6.78 -13.77
N VAL A 238 -4.15 -6.89 -13.23
CA VAL A 238 -3.95 -6.86 -11.77
C VAL A 238 -4.44 -5.54 -11.17
N LEU A 239 -4.11 -4.41 -11.79
CA LEU A 239 -4.56 -3.10 -11.32
C LEU A 239 -6.08 -2.96 -11.38
N THR A 240 -6.70 -3.23 -12.52
CA THR A 240 -8.15 -3.06 -12.69
C THR A 240 -8.95 -3.94 -11.73
N HIS A 241 -8.52 -5.18 -11.54
CA HIS A 241 -9.14 -6.09 -10.57
C HIS A 241 -8.91 -5.64 -9.12
N LEU A 242 -7.71 -5.15 -8.78
CA LEU A 242 -7.45 -4.58 -7.46
C LEU A 242 -8.37 -3.38 -7.15
N LEU A 243 -8.59 -2.50 -8.12
CA LEU A 243 -9.48 -1.36 -7.94
C LEU A 243 -10.93 -1.77 -7.71
N GLU A 244 -11.42 -2.80 -8.43
CA GLU A 244 -12.74 -3.41 -8.20
C GLU A 244 -12.87 -3.95 -6.78
N VAL A 245 -11.97 -4.85 -6.39
CA VAL A 245 -12.01 -5.54 -5.08
C VAL A 245 -11.87 -4.54 -3.93
N PHE A 246 -10.93 -3.58 -4.04
CA PHE A 246 -10.76 -2.56 -3.02
C PHE A 246 -12.00 -1.68 -2.87
N ALA A 247 -12.59 -1.20 -3.97
CA ALA A 247 -13.79 -0.35 -3.93
C ALA A 247 -14.98 -1.09 -3.31
N ARG A 248 -15.16 -2.38 -3.63
CA ARG A 248 -16.21 -3.23 -3.05
C ARG A 248 -16.04 -3.35 -1.54
N ARG A 249 -14.84 -3.71 -1.06
CA ARG A 249 -14.55 -3.87 0.38
C ARG A 249 -14.64 -2.55 1.13
N TYR A 250 -14.09 -1.48 0.58
CA TYR A 250 -14.12 -0.14 1.17
C TYR A 250 -15.57 0.36 1.36
N ARG A 251 -16.41 0.21 0.33
CA ARG A 251 -17.81 0.62 0.42
C ARG A 251 -18.60 -0.21 1.41
N ALA A 252 -18.41 -1.53 1.43
CA ALA A 252 -19.04 -2.40 2.42
C ALA A 252 -18.70 -1.95 3.84
N PHE A 253 -17.43 -1.65 4.11
CA PHE A 253 -16.96 -1.17 5.39
C PHE A 253 -17.54 0.21 5.76
N CYS A 254 -17.55 1.18 4.82
CA CYS A 254 -18.18 2.48 5.04
C CYS A 254 -19.70 2.38 5.26
N SER A 255 -20.38 1.49 4.53
CA SER A 255 -21.83 1.26 4.69
C SER A 255 -22.17 0.67 6.05
N ALA A 256 -21.24 -0.09 6.64
CA ALA A 256 -21.32 -0.59 8.03
C ALA A 256 -20.89 0.44 9.08
N GLY A 257 -20.67 1.72 8.69
CA GLY A 257 -20.19 2.76 9.62
C GLY A 257 -18.75 2.55 10.11
N GLY A 258 -17.98 1.70 9.42
CA GLY A 258 -16.62 1.34 9.83
C GLY A 258 -16.56 0.24 10.88
N ASP A 259 -17.64 -0.50 11.09
CA ASP A 259 -17.68 -1.64 12.00
C ASP A 259 -17.04 -2.90 11.34
N PRO A 260 -15.88 -3.38 11.85
CA PRO A 260 -15.18 -4.51 11.26
C PRO A 260 -15.85 -5.87 11.56
N GLU A 261 -16.75 -5.94 12.53
CA GLU A 261 -17.51 -7.13 12.88
C GLU A 261 -18.76 -7.31 12.01
N SER A 262 -19.19 -6.23 11.33
CA SER A 262 -20.37 -6.28 10.47
C SER A 262 -20.15 -7.19 9.26
N PRO A 263 -21.03 -8.18 9.02
CA PRO A 263 -20.89 -9.03 7.84
C PRO A 263 -21.15 -8.24 6.56
N GLY A 264 -20.31 -8.39 5.57
CA GLY A 264 -20.42 -7.71 4.28
C GLY A 264 -21.16 -8.56 3.25
N GLY A 265 -22.49 -8.33 3.05
CA GLY A 265 -23.20 -8.86 1.89
C GLY A 265 -23.14 -10.37 1.66
N GLY A 266 -23.02 -11.19 2.72
CA GLY A 266 -22.89 -12.65 2.64
C GLY A 266 -21.44 -13.15 2.76
N GLU A 267 -20.47 -12.26 2.81
CA GLU A 267 -19.06 -12.58 3.13
C GLU A 267 -18.81 -12.54 4.65
N PRO A 268 -17.78 -13.24 5.16
CA PRO A 268 -17.33 -13.08 6.53
C PRO A 268 -17.00 -11.62 6.84
N SER A 269 -17.14 -11.22 8.11
CA SER A 269 -16.80 -9.86 8.53
C SER A 269 -15.32 -9.55 8.24
N LEU A 270 -14.99 -8.24 8.12
CA LEU A 270 -13.62 -7.81 7.87
C LEU A 270 -12.66 -8.31 8.96
N LEU A 271 -13.08 -8.26 10.22
CA LEU A 271 -12.31 -8.79 11.35
C LEU A 271 -12.08 -10.30 11.23
N GLN A 272 -13.12 -11.06 10.87
CA GLN A 272 -12.99 -12.50 10.67
C GLN A 272 -12.02 -12.82 9.54
N GLN A 273 -12.10 -12.12 8.40
CA GLN A 273 -11.16 -12.30 7.29
C GLN A 273 -9.73 -11.91 7.69
N ALA A 274 -9.55 -10.82 8.45
CA ALA A 274 -8.23 -10.40 8.95
C ALA A 274 -7.64 -11.47 9.88
N ARG A 275 -8.42 -12.04 10.79
CA ARG A 275 -8.01 -13.14 11.66
C ARG A 275 -7.66 -14.39 10.88
N GLU A 276 -8.49 -14.73 9.91
CA GLU A 276 -8.31 -15.94 9.11
C GLU A 276 -7.07 -15.89 8.24
N HIS A 277 -6.74 -14.70 7.69
CA HIS A 277 -5.72 -14.54 6.68
C HIS A 277 -4.45 -13.81 7.16
N THR A 278 -4.23 -13.78 8.46
CA THR A 278 -3.01 -13.22 9.06
C THR A 278 -2.08 -14.31 9.57
N LEU A 279 -0.94 -14.50 8.88
CA LEU A 279 0.12 -15.44 9.24
C LEU A 279 0.78 -15.13 10.58
N THR A 280 0.65 -13.91 11.07
CA THR A 280 1.23 -13.50 12.35
C THR A 280 0.53 -14.14 13.53
N LEU A 281 -0.74 -14.51 13.40
CA LEU A 281 -1.50 -15.15 14.49
C LEU A 281 -1.02 -16.57 14.72
N GLY A 282 -0.82 -16.90 15.99
CA GLY A 282 -0.21 -18.13 16.45
C GLY A 282 1.32 -18.14 16.40
N ALA A 283 1.95 -17.14 15.75
CA ALA A 283 3.40 -17.08 15.64
C ALA A 283 4.05 -16.53 16.90
N HIS A 284 5.24 -17.04 17.23
CA HIS A 284 6.13 -16.40 18.18
C HIS A 284 6.87 -15.26 17.49
N VAL A 285 6.77 -14.06 18.06
CA VAL A 285 7.20 -12.82 17.39
C VAL A 285 8.13 -11.98 18.27
N ALA A 286 9.03 -11.24 17.64
CA ALA A 286 9.68 -10.07 18.22
C ALA A 286 9.05 -8.82 17.59
N MET A 287 8.46 -7.99 18.41
CA MET A 287 7.85 -6.72 18.00
C MET A 287 8.73 -5.55 18.38
N HIS A 288 9.22 -4.84 17.39
CA HIS A 288 10.04 -3.64 17.57
C HIS A 288 9.10 -2.42 17.64
N LEU A 289 9.05 -1.78 18.80
CA LEU A 289 8.24 -0.60 19.04
C LEU A 289 8.97 0.68 18.61
N PRO A 290 8.24 1.78 18.29
CA PRO A 290 8.86 3.05 17.92
C PRO A 290 9.76 3.68 18.99
N ASP A 291 9.57 3.34 20.25
CA ASP A 291 10.37 3.80 21.39
C ASP A 291 11.67 2.96 21.58
N GLY A 292 11.94 2.02 20.68
CA GLY A 292 13.12 1.16 20.71
C GLY A 292 12.97 -0.09 21.57
N ARG A 293 11.86 -0.27 22.27
CA ARG A 293 11.59 -1.53 23.00
C ARG A 293 11.32 -2.66 22.04
N VAL A 294 11.74 -3.86 22.43
CA VAL A 294 11.41 -5.11 21.75
C VAL A 294 10.58 -5.97 22.67
N ILE A 295 9.39 -6.33 22.22
CA ILE A 295 8.47 -7.24 22.94
C ILE A 295 8.52 -8.59 22.25
N THR A 296 8.86 -9.62 23.02
CA THR A 296 8.84 -11.01 22.52
C THR A 296 7.65 -11.75 23.12
N GLY A 297 6.91 -12.47 22.28
CA GLY A 297 5.71 -13.19 22.73
C GLY A 297 4.99 -13.89 21.61
N THR A 298 3.81 -14.42 21.89
CA THR A 298 2.94 -15.06 20.90
C THR A 298 1.84 -14.09 20.47
N ALA A 299 1.69 -13.87 19.16
CA ALA A 299 0.59 -13.10 18.61
C ALA A 299 -0.67 -13.98 18.62
N GLU A 300 -1.67 -13.61 19.42
CA GLU A 300 -2.83 -14.47 19.65
C GLU A 300 -4.06 -14.07 18.85
N ASP A 301 -4.31 -12.77 18.67
CA ASP A 301 -5.52 -12.29 18.01
C ASP A 301 -5.32 -10.89 17.37
N ILE A 302 -6.32 -10.48 16.60
CA ILE A 302 -6.54 -9.10 16.15
C ILE A 302 -7.87 -8.63 16.74
N ASP A 303 -7.86 -7.49 17.43
CA ASP A 303 -9.09 -6.93 18.01
C ASP A 303 -9.91 -6.10 17.00
N ASP A 304 -11.07 -5.60 17.45
CA ASP A 304 -11.99 -4.76 16.67
C ASP A 304 -11.36 -3.43 16.18
N GLN A 305 -10.26 -3.01 16.81
CA GLN A 305 -9.47 -1.87 16.38
C GLN A 305 -8.31 -2.25 15.46
N GLY A 306 -8.25 -3.50 14.95
CA GLY A 306 -7.18 -3.99 14.08
C GLY A 306 -5.80 -4.08 14.73
N ARG A 307 -5.73 -3.97 16.06
CA ARG A 307 -4.49 -4.10 16.83
C ARG A 307 -4.15 -5.57 17.00
N ILE A 308 -2.87 -5.88 16.95
CA ILE A 308 -2.37 -7.22 17.25
C ILE A 308 -2.31 -7.41 18.77
N LEU A 309 -2.85 -8.52 19.24
CA LEU A 309 -2.80 -8.93 20.65
C LEU A 309 -1.62 -9.88 20.83
N VAL A 310 -0.66 -9.49 21.64
CA VAL A 310 0.54 -10.31 21.91
C VAL A 310 0.58 -10.70 23.39
N ARG A 311 0.71 -12.00 23.65
CA ARG A 311 0.95 -12.53 25.00
C ARG A 311 2.44 -12.60 25.27
N SER A 312 2.87 -11.81 26.26
CA SER A 312 4.25 -11.77 26.75
C SER A 312 4.21 -11.84 28.30
N ASP A 313 5.04 -12.68 28.89
CA ASP A 313 5.14 -12.81 30.35
C ASP A 313 3.78 -13.04 31.06
N GLY A 314 2.89 -13.79 30.41
CA GLY A 314 1.55 -14.06 30.92
C GLY A 314 0.50 -12.96 30.70
N ALA A 315 0.91 -11.75 30.29
CA ALA A 315 0.01 -10.65 29.99
C ALA A 315 -0.34 -10.59 28.49
N LEU A 316 -1.63 -10.34 28.18
CA LEU A 316 -2.10 -10.09 26.81
C LEU A 316 -2.18 -8.58 26.59
N THR A 317 -1.45 -8.06 25.64
CA THR A 317 -1.37 -6.62 25.37
C THR A 317 -1.70 -6.32 23.92
N ALA A 318 -2.54 -5.29 23.67
CA ALA A 318 -2.89 -4.83 22.34
C ALA A 318 -1.87 -3.80 21.83
N TYR A 319 -1.35 -4.02 20.63
CA TYR A 319 -0.40 -3.11 19.99
C TYR A 319 -1.00 -2.59 18.69
N SER A 320 -1.01 -1.29 18.59
CA SER A 320 -1.45 -0.59 17.38
C SER A 320 -0.27 -0.19 16.49
N VAL A 321 0.98 -0.22 16.97
CA VAL A 321 2.23 0.10 16.25
C VAL A 321 3.30 -0.96 16.51
N GLY A 322 4.14 -1.19 15.54
CA GLY A 322 5.33 -2.02 15.66
C GLY A 322 5.72 -2.62 14.31
N ASP A 323 6.99 -2.96 14.17
CA ASP A 323 7.47 -3.87 13.14
C ASP A 323 7.56 -5.26 13.76
N ILE A 324 6.90 -6.23 13.13
CA ILE A 324 6.92 -7.61 13.60
C ILE A 324 7.97 -8.40 12.84
N GLU A 325 8.87 -9.01 13.58
CA GLU A 325 9.73 -10.08 13.10
C GLU A 325 9.17 -11.41 13.61
N HIS A 326 8.88 -12.33 12.68
CA HIS A 326 8.51 -13.68 13.05
C HIS A 326 9.79 -14.41 13.46
N LEU A 327 9.85 -14.88 14.70
CA LEU A 327 10.94 -15.71 15.16
C LEU A 327 10.86 -17.07 14.46
N ARG A 328 11.95 -17.43 13.77
CA ARG A 328 12.04 -18.69 13.04
C ARG A 328 12.70 -19.75 13.90
N ALA A 329 12.36 -21.00 13.65
CA ALA A 329 13.11 -22.14 14.16
C ALA A 329 14.55 -22.15 13.58
N ALA A 330 15.44 -22.92 14.18
CA ALA A 330 16.85 -23.02 13.74
C ALA A 330 17.01 -23.55 12.30
N ASP A 331 16.01 -24.22 11.76
CA ASP A 331 15.93 -24.71 10.37
C ASP A 331 15.37 -23.67 9.38
N GLY A 332 15.09 -22.44 9.84
CA GLY A 332 14.52 -21.36 9.04
C GLY A 332 13.02 -21.43 8.83
N SER A 333 12.33 -22.48 9.32
CA SER A 333 10.87 -22.57 9.28
C SER A 333 10.20 -21.56 10.22
N TYR A 334 8.98 -21.14 9.91
CA TYR A 334 8.18 -20.34 10.84
C TYR A 334 7.80 -21.19 12.07
N LEU A 335 8.05 -20.66 13.28
CA LEU A 335 7.77 -21.34 14.56
C LEU A 335 6.29 -21.50 14.88
N ALA A 336 5.39 -21.19 14.00
CA ALA A 336 3.99 -21.51 14.18
C ALA A 336 3.45 -22.19 12.94
N THR A 337 3.18 -23.43 13.09
CA THR A 337 2.24 -24.10 12.20
C THR A 337 0.84 -23.84 12.75
N ARG A 338 0.06 -23.06 12.00
CA ARG A 338 -1.38 -23.14 12.14
C ARG A 338 -1.74 -24.64 11.98
N PRO A 339 -2.44 -25.27 12.93
CA PRO A 339 -2.87 -26.64 12.72
C PRO A 339 -3.67 -26.71 11.42
N PRO A 340 -3.53 -27.76 10.60
CA PRO A 340 -4.33 -27.93 9.40
C PRO A 340 -5.79 -27.83 9.82
N GLN A 341 -6.53 -26.93 9.17
CA GLN A 341 -7.96 -26.83 9.36
C GLN A 341 -8.57 -28.16 8.91
N ALA A 342 -9.27 -28.84 9.84
CA ALA A 342 -9.98 -30.09 9.61
C ALA A 342 -11.20 -29.87 8.70
#